data_f67ead18678cb5e8b72b06e545741f5c
#
_entry.id   f67ead18678cb5e8b72b06e545741f5c
#
_cell.length_a   1.000
_cell.length_b   1.000
_cell.length_c   1.000
_cell.angle_alpha   90.00
_cell.angle_beta   90.00
_cell.angle_gamma   90.00
#
_symmetry.space_group_name_H-M   'P 1'
#
loop_
_entity.id
_entity.type
_entity.pdbx_description
1 polymer ?
#
loop_
_entity_poly.entity_id
_entity_poly.type
_entity_poly.pdbx_seq_one_letter_code
_entity_poly.pdbx_strand_id
1 'polypeptide(L)'
;MLLVLAVVMASGAYAQKIVGLSSKARSGEASANLTYVNAVKKAGGVPLVIPMTTDDKQIDAILNVIDALIMTGGEDIAPLKYFGEEPHPNLGGVVPERDAFDIKLIRKAVAKGIPVLGICRGVQAMNVAFGGTLWQDIPTQVPTYSIQHSQDAPGSVGTHTAIIEKGTALHKQLGVDQIAVNSFHHQAVKDVAPGFRVSAKSKDGIIEAIEKIDNPKVWGVQFHPEILVSGGNNDFIGIFKALLAD
;
A
#
# COMPACT_ATOMS: atom_id res chain seq x y z
N MET A 1 -46.90 42.34 -1.69
CA MET A 1 -46.81 40.92 -1.90
C MET A 1 -45.34 40.62 -2.09
N LEU A 2 -44.66 40.22 -0.98
CA LEU A 2 -43.21 39.94 -0.97
C LEU A 2 -43.01 38.48 -1.37
N LEU A 3 -42.31 38.23 -2.48
CA LEU A 3 -41.91 36.89 -2.91
C LEU A 3 -40.63 36.52 -2.15
N VAL A 4 -40.71 35.61 -1.18
CA VAL A 4 -39.54 35.04 -0.52
C VAL A 4 -39.01 33.91 -1.41
N LEU A 5 -37.88 34.17 -2.08
CA LEU A 5 -37.15 33.14 -2.83
C LEU A 5 -36.39 32.28 -1.81
N ALA A 6 -36.91 31.07 -1.52
CA ALA A 6 -36.17 30.07 -0.75
C ALA A 6 -35.09 29.46 -1.64
N VAL A 7 -33.83 29.84 -1.43
CA VAL A 7 -32.67 29.16 -2.02
C VAL A 7 -32.47 27.87 -1.24
N VAL A 8 -32.94 26.78 -1.80
CA VAL A 8 -32.61 25.43 -1.32
C VAL A 8 -31.15 25.15 -1.72
N MET A 9 -30.24 25.35 -0.79
CA MET A 9 -28.87 24.84 -0.90
C MET A 9 -28.95 23.31 -0.83
N ALA A 10 -29.03 22.66 -1.96
CA ALA A 10 -28.79 21.21 -2.04
C ALA A 10 -27.33 20.97 -1.66
N SER A 11 -27.06 20.64 -0.39
CA SER A 11 -25.82 20.02 0.00
C SER A 11 -25.76 18.66 -0.73
N GLY A 12 -25.10 18.62 -1.87
CA GLY A 12 -24.81 17.36 -2.55
C GLY A 12 -24.06 16.46 -1.57
N ALA A 13 -24.74 15.46 -1.03
CA ALA A 13 -24.08 14.40 -0.31
C ALA A 13 -23.22 13.67 -1.35
N TYR A 14 -21.92 14.02 -1.43
CA TYR A 14 -20.97 13.23 -2.19
C TYR A 14 -21.01 11.83 -1.64
N ALA A 15 -21.32 10.84 -2.49
CA ALA A 15 -21.27 9.44 -2.11
C ALA A 15 -19.86 9.15 -1.58
N GLN A 16 -19.78 8.48 -0.42
CA GLN A 16 -18.48 8.12 0.15
C GLN A 16 -17.77 7.16 -0.80
N LYS A 17 -16.48 7.40 -1.04
CA LYS A 17 -15.65 6.55 -1.90
C LYS A 17 -15.44 5.18 -1.28
N ILE A 18 -15.62 4.13 -2.07
CA ILE A 18 -15.41 2.74 -1.68
C ILE A 18 -13.95 2.37 -1.91
N VAL A 19 -13.26 1.94 -0.85
CA VAL A 19 -11.88 1.50 -0.89
C VAL A 19 -11.81 -0.01 -0.79
N GLY A 20 -11.39 -0.67 -1.86
CA GLY A 20 -11.11 -2.10 -1.86
C GLY A 20 -9.85 -2.41 -1.03
N LEU A 21 -9.93 -3.41 -0.16
CA LEU A 21 -8.80 -3.95 0.60
C LEU A 21 -8.50 -5.35 0.09
N SER A 22 -7.30 -5.60 -0.46
CA SER A 22 -6.92 -6.96 -0.84
C SER A 22 -6.90 -7.84 0.40
N SER A 23 -7.49 -9.03 0.30
CA SER A 23 -7.55 -9.98 1.42
C SER A 23 -6.39 -10.95 1.39
N LYS A 24 -6.15 -11.57 2.55
CA LYS A 24 -5.40 -12.81 2.69
C LYS A 24 -6.37 -13.92 3.04
N ALA A 25 -6.10 -15.14 2.56
CA ALA A 25 -6.82 -16.32 2.99
C ALA A 25 -6.10 -16.92 4.21
N ARG A 26 -6.82 -17.07 5.29
CA ARG A 26 -6.34 -17.77 6.47
C ARG A 26 -7.46 -18.69 6.95
N SER A 27 -7.17 -19.97 7.07
CA SER A 27 -8.14 -20.97 7.56
C SER A 27 -9.46 -20.99 6.77
N GLY A 28 -9.42 -20.76 5.45
CA GLY A 28 -10.61 -20.74 4.58
C GLY A 28 -11.40 -19.43 4.60
N GLU A 29 -10.89 -18.37 5.24
CA GLU A 29 -11.55 -17.07 5.33
C GLU A 29 -10.80 -16.01 4.54
N ALA A 30 -11.50 -15.12 3.85
CA ALA A 30 -10.96 -13.92 3.27
C ALA A 30 -10.97 -12.79 4.31
N SER A 31 -9.81 -12.27 4.70
CA SER A 31 -9.72 -11.27 5.78
C SER A 31 -8.73 -10.15 5.49
N ALA A 32 -8.96 -8.99 6.11
CA ALA A 32 -8.02 -7.89 6.22
C ALA A 32 -7.94 -7.44 7.69
N ASN A 33 -6.77 -6.95 8.12
CA ASN A 33 -6.61 -6.46 9.49
C ASN A 33 -7.50 -5.23 9.72
N LEU A 34 -8.12 -5.13 10.89
CA LEU A 34 -8.97 -4.00 11.28
C LEU A 34 -8.24 -2.64 11.24
N THR A 35 -6.91 -2.61 11.32
CA THR A 35 -6.13 -1.38 11.18
C THR A 35 -6.33 -0.70 9.81
N TYR A 36 -6.40 -1.48 8.71
CA TYR A 36 -6.75 -0.96 7.38
C TYR A 36 -8.16 -0.40 7.33
N VAL A 37 -9.12 -1.16 7.87
CA VAL A 37 -10.54 -0.75 7.96
C VAL A 37 -10.67 0.57 8.73
N ASN A 38 -10.00 0.70 9.86
CA ASN A 38 -10.02 1.90 10.70
C ASN A 38 -9.35 3.09 10.01
N ALA A 39 -8.22 2.90 9.34
CA ALA A 39 -7.53 3.97 8.60
C ALA A 39 -8.38 4.52 7.46
N VAL A 40 -9.03 3.66 6.67
CA VAL A 40 -9.96 4.07 5.60
C VAL A 40 -11.15 4.85 6.16
N LYS A 41 -11.78 4.36 7.24
CA LYS A 41 -12.88 5.06 7.90
C LYS A 41 -12.46 6.43 8.43
N LYS A 42 -11.30 6.53 9.08
CA LYS A 42 -10.76 7.81 9.57
C LYS A 42 -10.47 8.80 8.45
N ALA A 43 -10.12 8.31 7.26
CA ALA A 43 -9.94 9.14 6.08
C ALA A 43 -11.26 9.57 5.41
N GLY A 44 -12.40 8.99 5.79
CA GLY A 44 -13.74 9.30 5.26
C GLY A 44 -14.22 8.33 4.17
N GLY A 45 -13.49 7.23 3.90
CA GLY A 45 -13.88 6.22 2.92
C GLY A 45 -14.68 5.05 3.53
N VAL A 46 -15.24 4.23 2.65
CA VAL A 46 -15.94 2.98 3.00
C VAL A 46 -15.05 1.78 2.65
N PRO A 47 -14.53 1.03 3.63
CA PRO A 47 -13.69 -0.14 3.36
C PRO A 47 -14.50 -1.33 2.87
N LEU A 48 -14.04 -1.99 1.80
CA LEU A 48 -14.60 -3.22 1.24
C LEU A 48 -13.50 -4.29 1.15
N VAL A 49 -13.62 -5.38 1.88
CA VAL A 49 -12.66 -6.50 1.78
C VAL A 49 -12.94 -7.30 0.51
N ILE A 50 -11.92 -7.45 -0.33
CA ILE A 50 -11.99 -8.16 -1.62
C ILE A 50 -11.55 -9.60 -1.41
N PRO A 51 -12.42 -10.61 -1.60
CA PRO A 51 -12.03 -12.01 -1.56
C PRO A 51 -11.05 -12.33 -2.70
N MET A 52 -10.09 -13.23 -2.45
CA MET A 52 -9.15 -13.66 -3.49
C MET A 52 -9.85 -14.39 -4.62
N THR A 53 -9.53 -14.01 -5.84
CA THR A 53 -9.98 -14.66 -7.07
C THR A 53 -8.96 -14.41 -8.18
N THR A 54 -8.79 -15.36 -9.09
CA THR A 54 -8.00 -15.21 -10.31
C THR A 54 -8.85 -15.10 -11.56
N ASP A 55 -10.17 -15.14 -11.40
CA ASP A 55 -11.13 -14.95 -12.49
C ASP A 55 -11.17 -13.49 -12.94
N ASP A 56 -10.85 -13.26 -14.21
CA ASP A 56 -10.77 -11.91 -14.78
C ASP A 56 -12.10 -11.15 -14.73
N LYS A 57 -13.24 -11.85 -14.93
CA LYS A 57 -14.56 -11.23 -14.92
C LYS A 57 -14.95 -10.79 -13.52
N GLN A 58 -14.62 -11.60 -12.51
CA GLN A 58 -14.85 -11.24 -11.10
C GLN A 58 -14.00 -10.05 -10.69
N ILE A 59 -12.69 -10.04 -11.05
CA ILE A 59 -11.82 -8.90 -10.78
C ILE A 59 -12.35 -7.63 -11.45
N ASP A 60 -12.76 -7.72 -12.73
CA ASP A 60 -13.31 -6.56 -13.46
C ASP A 60 -14.60 -6.05 -12.81
N ALA A 61 -15.49 -6.95 -12.36
CA ALA A 61 -16.69 -6.57 -11.64
C ALA A 61 -16.38 -5.85 -10.30
N ILE A 62 -15.42 -6.36 -9.54
CA ILE A 62 -14.94 -5.73 -8.30
C ILE A 62 -14.38 -4.34 -8.57
N LEU A 63 -13.51 -4.22 -9.58
CA LEU A 63 -12.90 -2.94 -9.97
C LEU A 63 -13.90 -1.92 -10.52
N ASN A 64 -15.11 -2.33 -10.91
CA ASN A 64 -16.18 -1.42 -11.32
C ASN A 64 -16.96 -0.81 -10.14
N VAL A 65 -16.80 -1.34 -8.92
CA VAL A 65 -17.55 -0.87 -7.75
C VAL A 65 -16.67 -0.17 -6.70
N ILE A 66 -15.34 -0.24 -6.82
CA ILE A 66 -14.42 0.45 -5.91
C ILE A 66 -13.88 1.72 -6.58
N ASP A 67 -13.66 2.75 -5.77
CA ASP A 67 -13.07 4.03 -6.20
C ASP A 67 -11.55 4.06 -5.99
N ALA A 68 -11.03 3.23 -5.10
CA ALA A 68 -9.61 3.13 -4.78
C ALA A 68 -9.27 1.73 -4.25
N LEU A 69 -7.99 1.37 -4.29
CA LEU A 69 -7.50 0.05 -3.87
C LEU A 69 -6.33 0.17 -2.88
N ILE A 70 -6.40 -0.58 -1.78
CA ILE A 70 -5.27 -0.82 -0.89
C ILE A 70 -4.82 -2.28 -1.02
N MET A 71 -3.57 -2.48 -1.41
CA MET A 71 -2.90 -3.77 -1.34
C MET A 71 -2.29 -3.94 0.05
N THR A 72 -2.76 -4.94 0.78
CA THR A 72 -2.41 -5.13 2.19
C THR A 72 -1.08 -5.86 2.40
N GLY A 73 -0.50 -5.73 3.60
CA GLY A 73 0.67 -6.48 4.04
C GLY A 73 0.43 -7.99 4.15
N GLY A 74 1.48 -8.76 4.38
CA GLY A 74 1.37 -10.21 4.54
C GLY A 74 2.63 -10.99 4.24
N GLU A 75 2.45 -12.18 3.72
CA GLU A 75 3.46 -13.20 3.43
C GLU A 75 4.43 -12.77 2.32
N ASP A 76 5.55 -13.46 2.17
CA ASP A 76 6.53 -13.21 1.12
C ASP A 76 5.99 -13.54 -0.28
N ILE A 77 6.63 -13.00 -1.32
CA ILE A 77 6.28 -13.24 -2.72
C ILE A 77 7.20 -14.30 -3.31
N ALA A 78 6.66 -15.24 -4.09
CA ALA A 78 7.41 -16.31 -4.74
C ALA A 78 8.48 -15.77 -5.71
N PRO A 79 9.79 -15.87 -5.38
CA PRO A 79 10.85 -15.20 -6.15
C PRO A 79 11.03 -15.81 -7.53
N LEU A 80 11.12 -17.14 -7.63
CA LEU A 80 11.38 -17.84 -8.89
C LEU A 80 10.33 -17.54 -9.96
N LYS A 81 9.06 -17.48 -9.54
CA LYS A 81 7.94 -17.24 -10.46
C LYS A 81 7.84 -15.79 -10.94
N TYR A 82 8.14 -14.84 -10.07
CA TYR A 82 7.79 -13.43 -10.31
C TYR A 82 8.96 -12.53 -10.63
N PHE A 83 10.17 -12.84 -10.20
CA PHE A 83 11.38 -12.08 -10.55
C PHE A 83 12.62 -12.95 -10.85
N GLY A 84 12.42 -14.26 -11.05
CA GLY A 84 13.44 -15.14 -11.64
C GLY A 84 14.62 -15.48 -10.74
N GLU A 85 14.53 -15.25 -9.44
CA GLU A 85 15.57 -15.59 -8.46
C GLU A 85 15.23 -16.89 -7.73
N GLU A 86 16.26 -17.73 -7.42
CA GLU A 86 16.07 -18.89 -6.53
C GLU A 86 15.65 -18.44 -5.13
N PRO A 87 14.80 -19.24 -4.42
CA PRO A 87 14.38 -18.91 -3.06
C PRO A 87 15.58 -18.83 -2.11
N HIS A 88 15.70 -17.70 -1.40
CA HIS A 88 16.71 -17.54 -0.35
C HIS A 88 16.39 -18.45 0.85
N PRO A 89 17.40 -19.02 1.57
CA PRO A 89 17.16 -19.90 2.73
C PRO A 89 16.28 -19.29 3.82
N ASN A 90 16.31 -17.96 3.96
CA ASN A 90 15.48 -17.22 4.92
C ASN A 90 14.16 -16.69 4.33
N LEU A 91 13.78 -17.11 3.12
CA LEU A 91 12.47 -16.78 2.56
C LEU A 91 11.37 -17.25 3.51
N GLY A 92 10.41 -16.38 3.80
CA GLY A 92 9.26 -16.71 4.64
C GLY A 92 8.19 -17.52 3.91
N GLY A 93 7.01 -17.61 4.49
CA GLY A 93 5.89 -18.30 3.88
C GLY A 93 5.40 -17.62 2.61
N VAL A 94 5.16 -18.39 1.55
CA VAL A 94 4.62 -17.94 0.27
C VAL A 94 3.22 -18.50 0.08
N VAL A 95 2.29 -17.69 -0.43
CA VAL A 95 0.92 -18.09 -0.77
C VAL A 95 0.69 -17.84 -2.27
N PRO A 96 0.90 -18.86 -3.14
CA PRO A 96 0.88 -18.68 -4.59
C PRO A 96 -0.44 -18.14 -5.15
N GLU A 97 -1.57 -18.49 -4.53
CA GLU A 97 -2.89 -18.00 -4.91
C GLU A 97 -3.02 -16.49 -4.63
N ARG A 98 -2.46 -16.03 -3.51
CA ARG A 98 -2.43 -14.61 -3.16
C ARG A 98 -1.54 -13.82 -4.10
N ASP A 99 -0.36 -14.35 -4.43
CA ASP A 99 0.53 -13.70 -5.38
C ASP A 99 -0.16 -13.53 -6.74
N ALA A 100 -0.80 -14.58 -7.24
CA ALA A 100 -1.51 -14.54 -8.52
C ALA A 100 -2.68 -13.55 -8.51
N PHE A 101 -3.44 -13.52 -7.42
CA PHE A 101 -4.53 -12.57 -7.22
C PHE A 101 -4.03 -11.11 -7.15
N ASP A 102 -3.08 -10.82 -6.25
CA ASP A 102 -2.61 -9.47 -5.97
C ASP A 102 -1.95 -8.85 -7.20
N ILE A 103 -1.08 -9.58 -7.91
CA ILE A 103 -0.41 -9.08 -9.12
C ILE A 103 -1.43 -8.79 -10.23
N LYS A 104 -2.42 -9.66 -10.42
CA LYS A 104 -3.48 -9.44 -11.40
C LYS A 104 -4.36 -8.25 -11.04
N LEU A 105 -4.76 -8.15 -9.78
CA LEU A 105 -5.60 -7.07 -9.26
C LEU A 105 -4.92 -5.70 -9.42
N ILE A 106 -3.64 -5.58 -9.04
CA ILE A 106 -2.85 -4.35 -9.19
C ILE A 106 -2.79 -3.92 -10.65
N ARG A 107 -2.40 -4.83 -11.56
CA ARG A 107 -2.26 -4.52 -12.99
C ARG A 107 -3.57 -4.01 -13.59
N LYS A 108 -4.67 -4.67 -13.29
CA LYS A 108 -6.00 -4.27 -13.78
C LYS A 108 -6.47 -2.96 -13.17
N ALA A 109 -6.27 -2.73 -11.87
CA ALA A 109 -6.62 -1.47 -11.20
C ALA A 109 -5.88 -0.28 -11.81
N VAL A 110 -4.55 -0.41 -11.99
CA VAL A 110 -3.72 0.63 -12.62
C VAL A 110 -4.14 0.89 -14.07
N ALA A 111 -4.40 -0.16 -14.85
CA ALA A 111 -4.88 -0.02 -16.23
C ALA A 111 -6.24 0.67 -16.35
N LYS A 112 -7.09 0.54 -15.32
CA LYS A 112 -8.40 1.24 -15.20
C LYS A 112 -8.26 2.67 -14.65
N GLY A 113 -7.07 3.11 -14.24
CA GLY A 113 -6.86 4.43 -13.63
C GLY A 113 -7.35 4.53 -12.18
N ILE A 114 -7.61 3.41 -11.51
CA ILE A 114 -8.00 3.36 -10.11
C ILE A 114 -6.77 3.70 -9.25
N PRO A 115 -6.87 4.63 -8.28
CA PRO A 115 -5.81 4.90 -7.31
C PRO A 115 -5.42 3.64 -6.53
N VAL A 116 -4.10 3.37 -6.39
CA VAL A 116 -3.59 2.18 -5.70
C VAL A 116 -2.55 2.57 -4.66
N LEU A 117 -2.76 2.15 -3.43
CA LEU A 117 -1.78 2.21 -2.33
C LEU A 117 -1.31 0.79 -1.98
N GLY A 118 -0.01 0.52 -2.13
CA GLY A 118 0.61 -0.69 -1.60
C GLY A 118 1.19 -0.47 -0.20
N ILE A 119 0.89 -1.35 0.76
CA ILE A 119 1.43 -1.27 2.13
C ILE A 119 2.21 -2.55 2.44
N CYS A 120 3.47 -2.44 2.86
CA CYS A 120 4.39 -3.52 3.20
C CYS A 120 4.49 -4.54 2.04
N ARG A 121 3.97 -5.76 2.19
CA ARG A 121 3.88 -6.69 1.05
C ARG A 121 3.19 -6.08 -0.18
N GLY A 122 2.25 -5.16 0.02
CA GLY A 122 1.54 -4.48 -1.07
C GLY A 122 2.44 -3.63 -1.97
N VAL A 123 3.43 -2.92 -1.43
CA VAL A 123 4.43 -2.20 -2.25
C VAL A 123 5.37 -3.14 -2.97
N GLN A 124 5.72 -4.26 -2.35
CA GLN A 124 6.54 -5.32 -2.96
C GLN A 124 5.80 -5.97 -4.14
N ALA A 125 4.52 -6.35 -3.94
CA ALA A 125 3.67 -6.89 -4.99
C ALA A 125 3.49 -5.89 -6.15
N MET A 126 3.37 -4.60 -5.84
CA MET A 126 3.32 -3.54 -6.85
C MET A 126 4.62 -3.48 -7.66
N ASN A 127 5.77 -3.47 -7.01
CA ASN A 127 7.07 -3.46 -7.68
C ASN A 127 7.22 -4.68 -8.61
N VAL A 128 6.94 -5.87 -8.12
CA VAL A 128 7.03 -7.11 -8.88
C VAL A 128 5.99 -7.17 -10.02
N ALA A 129 4.79 -6.66 -9.80
CA ALA A 129 3.74 -6.60 -10.84
C ALA A 129 4.19 -5.81 -12.08
N PHE A 130 5.11 -4.87 -11.93
CA PHE A 130 5.62 -4.05 -13.02
C PHE A 130 7.07 -4.35 -13.41
N GLY A 131 7.64 -5.48 -12.95
CA GLY A 131 8.92 -6.01 -13.40
C GLY A 131 10.13 -5.60 -12.55
N GLY A 132 9.91 -5.13 -11.34
CA GLY A 132 10.96 -4.94 -10.34
C GLY A 132 11.28 -6.23 -9.58
N THR A 133 12.33 -6.18 -8.74
CA THR A 133 12.82 -7.29 -7.93
C THR A 133 12.80 -6.96 -6.43
N LEU A 134 13.04 -7.97 -5.59
CA LEU A 134 13.03 -7.81 -4.13
C LEU A 134 14.33 -8.32 -3.51
N TRP A 135 14.77 -7.68 -2.45
CA TRP A 135 15.59 -8.31 -1.43
C TRP A 135 14.72 -9.32 -0.70
N GLN A 136 15.10 -10.61 -0.74
CA GLN A 136 14.34 -11.69 -0.10
C GLN A 136 14.60 -11.76 1.42
N ASP A 137 15.77 -11.26 1.86
CA ASP A 137 16.13 -11.16 3.26
C ASP A 137 17.15 -10.04 3.46
N ILE A 138 16.69 -8.88 3.96
CA ILE A 138 17.51 -7.69 4.17
C ILE A 138 18.76 -7.99 5.02
N PRO A 139 18.65 -8.69 6.19
CA PRO A 139 19.78 -8.89 7.08
C PRO A 139 20.96 -9.64 6.44
N THR A 140 20.71 -10.52 5.50
CA THR A 140 21.77 -11.36 4.89
C THR A 140 22.18 -10.91 3.48
N GLN A 141 21.31 -10.19 2.76
CA GLN A 141 21.57 -9.83 1.37
C GLN A 141 22.03 -8.38 1.20
N VAL A 142 21.70 -7.47 2.14
CA VAL A 142 21.99 -6.05 1.99
C VAL A 142 23.27 -5.68 2.73
N PRO A 143 24.36 -5.29 2.02
CA PRO A 143 25.64 -4.98 2.65
C PRO A 143 25.62 -3.78 3.60
N THR A 144 24.70 -2.84 3.41
CA THR A 144 24.53 -1.62 4.19
C THR A 144 23.57 -1.77 5.37
N TYR A 145 22.99 -2.97 5.56
CA TYR A 145 22.03 -3.25 6.64
C TYR A 145 22.60 -2.87 8.01
N SER A 146 21.94 -1.94 8.68
CA SER A 146 22.35 -1.44 10.00
C SER A 146 21.18 -0.95 10.84
N ILE A 147 19.95 -1.08 10.34
CA ILE A 147 18.71 -0.67 10.99
C ILE A 147 17.78 -1.88 11.12
N GLN A 148 17.15 -2.03 12.27
CA GLN A 148 16.18 -3.09 12.50
C GLN A 148 14.88 -2.80 11.72
N HIS A 149 14.64 -3.53 10.62
CA HIS A 149 13.43 -3.43 9.80
C HIS A 149 12.30 -4.37 10.27
N SER A 150 12.55 -5.21 11.26
CA SER A 150 11.53 -6.00 11.95
C SER A 150 11.58 -5.67 13.44
N GLN A 151 10.86 -4.61 13.82
CA GLN A 151 10.92 -4.05 15.17
C GLN A 151 10.31 -4.96 16.23
N ASP A 152 10.90 -4.93 17.42
CA ASP A 152 10.37 -5.54 18.64
C ASP A 152 9.76 -4.46 19.56
N ALA A 153 8.89 -3.62 18.96
CA ALA A 153 8.17 -2.54 19.62
C ALA A 153 6.71 -2.53 19.15
N PRO A 154 5.77 -1.93 19.93
CA PRO A 154 4.39 -1.79 19.48
C PRO A 154 4.28 -1.10 18.12
N GLY A 155 3.38 -1.59 17.26
CA GLY A 155 3.23 -1.06 15.90
C GLY A 155 2.78 0.40 15.81
N SER A 156 2.29 0.97 16.91
CA SER A 156 1.98 2.40 17.02
C SER A 156 3.21 3.30 17.24
N VAL A 157 4.40 2.70 17.38
CA VAL A 157 5.68 3.41 17.62
C VAL A 157 6.52 3.38 16.36
N GLY A 158 6.97 4.54 15.88
CA GLY A 158 8.00 4.65 14.84
C GLY A 158 9.38 4.33 15.43
N THR A 159 10.13 3.42 14.81
CA THR A 159 11.42 2.93 15.32
C THR A 159 12.61 3.35 14.47
N HIS A 160 12.40 3.72 13.22
CA HIS A 160 13.46 4.27 12.37
C HIS A 160 12.93 5.41 11.47
N THR A 161 13.85 6.12 10.84
CA THR A 161 13.54 7.29 10.02
C THR A 161 13.41 6.88 8.56
N ALA A 162 12.29 7.24 7.93
CA ALA A 162 12.15 7.32 6.48
C ALA A 162 12.49 8.73 6.01
N ILE A 163 13.44 8.86 5.09
CA ILE A 163 13.83 10.10 4.41
C ILE A 163 13.03 10.17 3.12
N ILE A 164 12.26 11.25 2.93
CA ILE A 164 11.29 11.39 1.86
C ILE A 164 11.84 12.29 0.75
N GLU A 165 11.77 11.83 -0.48
CA GLU A 165 12.23 12.57 -1.65
C GLU A 165 11.29 13.73 -1.97
N LYS A 166 11.83 14.94 -2.09
CA LYS A 166 11.08 16.16 -2.41
C LYS A 166 10.40 16.07 -3.78
N GLY A 167 9.21 16.61 -3.87
CA GLY A 167 8.43 16.62 -5.11
C GLY A 167 7.71 15.31 -5.44
N THR A 168 7.76 14.31 -4.53
CA THR A 168 7.03 13.07 -4.65
C THR A 168 5.59 13.20 -4.12
N ALA A 169 4.74 12.24 -4.48
CA ALA A 169 3.38 12.16 -3.92
C ALA A 169 3.42 11.98 -2.40
N LEU A 170 4.31 11.11 -1.91
CA LEU A 170 4.46 10.89 -0.46
C LEU A 170 4.89 12.16 0.27
N HIS A 171 5.81 12.96 -0.30
CA HIS A 171 6.21 14.24 0.28
C HIS A 171 5.01 15.22 0.38
N LYS A 172 4.16 15.27 -0.65
CA LYS A 172 2.95 16.10 -0.63
C LYS A 172 1.92 15.63 0.41
N GLN A 173 1.81 14.32 0.60
CA GLN A 173 0.86 13.69 1.53
C GLN A 173 1.23 13.91 3.00
N LEU A 174 2.52 13.89 3.32
CA LEU A 174 3.04 13.99 4.68
C LEU A 174 3.50 15.41 5.04
N GLY A 175 3.95 16.21 4.06
CA GLY A 175 4.38 17.59 4.27
C GLY A 175 5.73 17.74 5.00
N VAL A 176 6.53 16.67 5.06
CA VAL A 176 7.81 16.66 5.78
C VAL A 176 8.90 15.94 4.96
N ASP A 177 10.17 16.32 5.19
CA ASP A 177 11.32 15.71 4.50
C ASP A 177 11.76 14.37 5.14
N GLN A 178 11.35 14.10 6.37
CA GLN A 178 11.61 12.84 7.08
C GLN A 178 10.59 12.61 8.19
N ILE A 179 10.33 11.34 8.50
CA ILE A 179 9.38 10.94 9.54
C ILE A 179 9.81 9.61 10.18
N ALA A 180 9.50 9.44 11.47
CA ALA A 180 9.68 8.14 12.11
C ALA A 180 8.57 7.18 11.72
N VAL A 181 8.94 5.98 11.24
CA VAL A 181 8.02 4.94 10.77
C VAL A 181 8.17 3.66 11.59
N ASN A 182 7.10 2.88 11.65
CA ASN A 182 7.13 1.52 12.17
C ASN A 182 7.61 0.53 11.08
N SER A 183 8.08 -0.65 11.48
CA SER A 183 8.72 -1.57 10.54
C SER A 183 8.54 -3.02 10.96
N PHE A 184 7.96 -3.83 10.07
CA PHE A 184 7.69 -5.25 10.29
C PHE A 184 7.94 -6.04 9.00
N HIS A 185 9.16 -5.95 8.45
CA HIS A 185 9.52 -6.64 7.22
C HIS A 185 10.98 -7.07 7.22
N HIS A 186 11.28 -8.19 6.57
CA HIS A 186 12.62 -8.63 6.26
C HIS A 186 12.91 -8.63 4.76
N GLN A 187 11.85 -8.44 3.92
CA GLN A 187 11.97 -8.21 2.49
C GLN A 187 11.79 -6.73 2.18
N ALA A 188 12.35 -6.27 1.04
CA ALA A 188 12.17 -4.91 0.53
C ALA A 188 12.31 -4.86 -1.00
N VAL A 189 11.87 -3.77 -1.60
CA VAL A 189 12.16 -3.45 -3.00
C VAL A 189 13.66 -3.38 -3.21
N LYS A 190 14.18 -4.10 -4.23
CA LYS A 190 15.59 -4.12 -4.66
C LYS A 190 15.75 -3.28 -5.91
N ASP A 191 15.38 -3.81 -7.08
CA ASP A 191 15.36 -3.05 -8.31
C ASP A 191 13.95 -2.49 -8.53
N VAL A 192 13.87 -1.17 -8.65
CA VAL A 192 12.58 -0.49 -8.84
C VAL A 192 12.03 -0.78 -10.24
N ALA A 193 10.76 -1.11 -10.30
CA ALA A 193 10.08 -1.42 -11.55
C ALA A 193 10.18 -0.28 -12.58
N PRO A 194 10.28 -0.59 -13.89
CA PRO A 194 10.21 0.40 -14.95
C PRO A 194 8.96 1.31 -14.82
N GLY A 195 9.16 2.62 -14.95
CA GLY A 195 8.09 3.61 -14.80
C GLY A 195 7.76 3.99 -13.35
N PHE A 196 8.50 3.45 -12.37
CA PHE A 196 8.42 3.85 -10.96
C PHE A 196 9.70 4.57 -10.54
N ARG A 197 9.62 5.32 -9.45
CA ARG A 197 10.75 5.95 -8.77
C ARG A 197 10.67 5.75 -7.27
N VAL A 198 11.81 5.82 -6.62
CA VAL A 198 11.88 5.86 -5.15
C VAL A 198 11.28 7.16 -4.65
N SER A 199 10.47 7.09 -3.61
CA SER A 199 9.90 8.26 -2.92
C SER A 199 10.30 8.36 -1.45
N ALA A 200 10.85 7.29 -0.86
CA ALA A 200 11.50 7.34 0.45
C ALA A 200 12.53 6.22 0.62
N LYS A 201 13.53 6.47 1.49
CA LYS A 201 14.53 5.49 1.94
C LYS A 201 14.78 5.61 3.43
N SER A 202 15.16 4.51 4.06
CA SER A 202 15.78 4.51 5.38
C SER A 202 17.23 5.01 5.32
N LYS A 203 17.85 5.28 6.47
CA LYS A 203 19.24 5.76 6.56
C LYS A 203 20.28 4.73 6.11
N ASP A 204 19.98 3.45 6.14
CA ASP A 204 20.82 2.37 5.61
C ASP A 204 20.55 2.06 4.13
N GLY A 205 19.67 2.85 3.48
CA GLY A 205 19.46 2.82 2.04
C GLY A 205 18.33 1.90 1.57
N ILE A 206 17.65 1.20 2.48
CA ILE A 206 16.49 0.39 2.14
C ILE A 206 15.37 1.28 1.60
N ILE A 207 14.74 0.84 0.50
CA ILE A 207 13.61 1.55 -0.11
C ILE A 207 12.38 1.40 0.77
N GLU A 208 11.87 2.55 1.25
CA GLU A 208 10.71 2.64 2.13
C GLU A 208 9.43 3.08 1.39
N ALA A 209 9.58 3.63 0.19
CA ALA A 209 8.43 3.95 -0.67
C ALA A 209 8.82 4.09 -2.13
N ILE A 210 7.87 3.74 -3.01
CA ILE A 210 7.94 3.96 -4.46
C ILE A 210 6.64 4.58 -4.96
N GLU A 211 6.71 5.26 -6.11
CA GLU A 211 5.54 5.80 -6.79
C GLU A 211 5.69 5.72 -8.31
N LYS A 212 4.57 5.61 -9.02
CA LYS A 212 4.56 5.61 -10.49
C LYS A 212 4.80 7.03 -11.03
N ILE A 213 5.76 7.18 -11.95
CA ILE A 213 6.24 8.50 -12.42
C ILE A 213 5.13 9.27 -13.15
N ASP A 214 4.39 8.60 -14.02
CA ASP A 214 3.34 9.18 -14.86
C ASP A 214 1.93 9.11 -14.24
N ASN A 215 1.81 8.52 -13.04
CA ASN A 215 0.55 8.42 -12.30
C ASN A 215 0.78 8.47 -10.78
N PRO A 216 0.79 9.66 -10.17
CA PRO A 216 1.04 9.82 -8.73
C PRO A 216 -0.09 9.27 -7.84
N LYS A 217 -1.17 8.75 -8.44
CA LYS A 217 -2.24 8.02 -7.72
C LYS A 217 -1.91 6.51 -7.56
N VAL A 218 -0.70 6.07 -7.96
CA VAL A 218 -0.19 4.71 -7.77
C VAL A 218 1.13 4.80 -7.01
N TRP A 219 1.10 4.45 -5.73
CA TRP A 219 2.26 4.51 -4.83
C TRP A 219 2.20 3.40 -3.78
N GLY A 220 3.30 3.18 -3.11
CA GLY A 220 3.35 2.24 -2.01
C GLY A 220 4.42 2.60 -0.98
N VAL A 221 4.20 2.14 0.24
CA VAL A 221 5.08 2.32 1.39
C VAL A 221 5.42 0.97 2.02
N GLN A 222 6.65 0.84 2.52
CA GLN A 222 7.12 -0.41 3.13
C GLN A 222 6.70 -0.52 4.61
N PHE A 223 6.58 0.62 5.28
CA PHE A 223 6.07 0.71 6.65
C PHE A 223 4.54 0.57 6.72
N HIS A 224 3.98 0.57 7.94
CA HIS A 224 2.55 0.34 8.20
C HIS A 224 1.83 1.60 8.70
N PRO A 225 1.46 2.55 7.82
CA PRO A 225 0.76 3.77 8.21
C PRO A 225 -0.64 3.48 8.79
N GLU A 226 -1.28 2.38 8.41
CA GLU A 226 -2.59 1.96 8.92
C GLU A 226 -2.55 1.63 10.41
N ILE A 227 -1.43 1.08 10.90
CA ILE A 227 -1.26 0.78 12.33
C ILE A 227 -1.03 2.09 13.09
N LEU A 228 -0.20 3.00 12.56
CA LEU A 228 0.07 4.30 13.16
C LEU A 228 -1.22 5.13 13.27
N VAL A 229 -1.99 5.26 12.18
CA VAL A 229 -3.27 5.97 12.16
C VAL A 229 -4.29 5.31 13.10
N SER A 230 -4.40 3.99 13.11
CA SER A 230 -5.29 3.27 14.01
C SER A 230 -4.91 3.49 15.47
N GLY A 231 -3.61 3.59 15.77
CA GLY A 231 -3.06 3.91 17.09
C GLY A 231 -3.18 5.38 17.51
N GLY A 232 -3.75 6.25 16.66
CA GLY A 232 -4.01 7.67 16.98
C GLY A 232 -3.00 8.67 16.41
N ASN A 233 -1.94 8.21 15.73
CA ASN A 233 -1.00 9.11 15.06
C ASN A 233 -1.59 9.62 13.74
N ASN A 234 -2.03 10.88 13.72
CA ASN A 234 -2.67 11.49 12.56
C ASN A 234 -1.68 12.05 11.52
N ASP A 235 -0.37 12.03 11.78
CA ASP A 235 0.63 12.53 10.81
C ASP A 235 0.59 11.74 9.50
N PHE A 236 0.16 10.47 9.55
CA PHE A 236 0.05 9.58 8.41
C PHE A 236 -1.31 9.57 7.71
N ILE A 237 -2.32 10.30 8.23
CA ILE A 237 -3.68 10.30 7.65
C ILE A 237 -3.71 10.85 6.22
N GLY A 238 -2.75 11.73 5.88
CA GLY A 238 -2.58 12.29 4.54
C GLY A 238 -2.46 11.23 3.44
N ILE A 239 -1.80 10.09 3.74
CA ILE A 239 -1.63 8.95 2.82
C ILE A 239 -3.00 8.38 2.40
N PHE A 240 -3.91 8.18 3.37
CA PHE A 240 -5.25 7.63 3.11
C PHE A 240 -6.21 8.67 2.50
N LYS A 241 -6.07 9.94 2.89
CA LYS A 241 -6.86 11.02 2.28
C LYS A 241 -6.49 11.24 0.81
N ALA A 242 -5.21 11.11 0.46
CA ALA A 242 -4.76 11.20 -0.93
C ALA A 242 -5.36 10.09 -1.82
N LEU A 243 -5.62 8.90 -1.26
CA LEU A 243 -6.28 7.81 -1.97
C LEU A 243 -7.73 8.14 -2.32
N LEU A 244 -8.37 9.00 -1.54
CA LEU A 244 -9.76 9.43 -1.71
C LEU A 244 -9.89 10.78 -2.45
N ALA A 245 -8.79 11.43 -2.80
CA ALA A 245 -8.80 12.68 -3.55
C ALA A 245 -9.23 12.45 -5.01
N ASP A 246 -9.87 13.46 -5.63
CA ASP A 246 -10.29 13.44 -7.04
C ASP A 246 -9.12 13.60 -8.01
#